data_d0eff99183c388da8cf2ea025290f679
#
_entry.id   d0eff99183c388da8cf2ea025290f679
#
_cell.length_a   1.000
_cell.length_b   1.000
_cell.length_c   1.000
_cell.angle_alpha   90.00
_cell.angle_beta   90.00
_cell.angle_gamma   90.00
#
_symmetry.space_group_name_H-M   'P 1'
#
loop_
_entity.id
_entity.type
_entity.pdbx_description
1 polymer ?
#
loop_
_entity_poly.entity_id
_entity_poly.type
_entity_poly.pdbx_seq_one_letter_code
_entity_poly.pdbx_strand_id
1 'polypeptide(L)'
;MVKSFLIDLFDGHLIFENDGLKVLVDTGCPVTIGKSTHFDFMGQSYQCMTEFGGKGIAEISAMMGYDIDVFMGMNIIEQFHIETDYQSKEITFSTEEIPFDSICSIPIIRGRMGEVCIDLTVKGQNIKLALDTGARISYIDESFTNGEPVVETRDDFNPMIGNFSTPIYSMEASVCEQIFPVNFGKLPPVMAMPLKMMGIYGAIGFDLFNAFTVLMDFKKNMLSLKCNT
;
A
#
# COMPACT_ATOMS: atom_id res chain seq x y z
N MET A 1 18.71 13.70 -4.90
CA MET A 1 17.55 14.63 -5.12
C MET A 1 16.47 14.23 -4.11
N VAL A 2 15.89 15.22 -3.43
CA VAL A 2 14.78 15.02 -2.48
C VAL A 2 13.63 15.91 -2.91
N LYS A 3 12.39 15.40 -2.87
CA LYS A 3 11.18 16.18 -3.18
C LYS A 3 10.03 15.69 -2.31
N SER A 4 9.36 16.61 -1.63
CA SER A 4 8.15 16.35 -0.84
C SER A 4 6.92 16.83 -1.59
N PHE A 5 5.79 16.14 -1.36
CA PHE A 5 4.50 16.45 -1.95
C PHE A 5 3.43 16.39 -0.86
N LEU A 6 2.41 17.21 -1.00
CA LEU A 6 1.22 17.10 -0.16
C LEU A 6 0.39 15.88 -0.62
N ILE A 7 -0.07 15.10 0.34
CA ILE A 7 -0.95 13.96 0.11
C ILE A 7 -2.40 14.41 0.13
N ASP A 8 -3.16 14.01 -0.88
CA ASP A 8 -4.62 13.93 -0.85
C ASP A 8 -5.00 12.48 -0.49
N LEU A 9 -5.53 12.30 0.73
CA LEU A 9 -6.02 10.99 1.20
C LEU A 9 -7.47 10.81 0.78
N PHE A 10 -7.69 10.43 -0.47
CA PHE A 10 -9.02 10.13 -0.95
C PHE A 10 -9.45 8.72 -0.52
N ASP A 11 -10.37 8.63 0.42
CA ASP A 11 -10.91 7.37 0.95
C ASP A 11 -9.82 6.36 1.37
N GLY A 12 -8.71 6.89 1.93
CA GLY A 12 -7.56 6.09 2.36
C GLY A 12 -6.50 5.83 1.29
N HIS A 13 -6.75 6.14 0.03
CA HIS A 13 -5.75 6.06 -1.03
C HIS A 13 -4.75 7.22 -0.96
N LEU A 14 -3.47 6.90 -1.12
CA LEU A 14 -2.38 7.88 -1.14
C LEU A 14 -2.25 8.48 -2.54
N ILE A 15 -2.65 9.73 -2.69
CA ILE A 15 -2.58 10.47 -3.95
C ILE A 15 -1.77 11.76 -3.73
N PHE A 16 -0.93 12.11 -4.69
CA PHE A 16 -0.24 13.40 -4.71
C PHE A 16 -0.28 14.01 -6.11
N GLU A 17 0.07 15.29 -6.22
CA GLU A 17 0.14 15.97 -7.51
C GLU A 17 1.59 16.19 -7.92
N ASN A 18 1.95 15.79 -9.15
CA ASN A 18 3.25 16.06 -9.77
C ASN A 18 3.04 16.72 -11.14
N ASP A 19 3.45 17.99 -11.24
CA ASP A 19 3.36 18.78 -12.49
C ASP A 19 1.94 18.79 -13.10
N GLY A 20 0.90 18.89 -12.24
CA GLY A 20 -0.50 18.91 -12.62
C GLY A 20 -1.11 17.51 -12.86
N LEU A 21 -0.34 16.44 -12.69
CA LEU A 21 -0.82 15.06 -12.78
C LEU A 21 -1.12 14.50 -11.39
N LYS A 22 -2.29 13.90 -11.22
CA LYS A 22 -2.69 13.19 -10.00
C LYS A 22 -2.13 11.77 -10.03
N VAL A 23 -1.27 11.47 -9.07
CA VAL A 23 -0.52 10.22 -8.97
C VAL A 23 -0.98 9.45 -7.74
N LEU A 24 -1.55 8.26 -7.94
CA LEU A 24 -1.80 7.29 -6.88
C LEU A 24 -0.55 6.41 -6.70
N VAL A 25 -0.13 6.20 -5.45
CA VAL A 25 1.02 5.36 -5.10
C VAL A 25 0.56 4.00 -4.64
N ASP A 26 1.01 2.94 -5.31
CA ASP A 26 0.57 1.56 -5.01
C ASP A 26 1.75 0.58 -5.00
N THR A 27 2.17 0.19 -3.79
CA THR A 27 3.21 -0.83 -3.59
C THR A 27 2.71 -2.25 -3.84
N GLY A 28 1.40 -2.46 -3.95
CA GLY A 28 0.77 -3.72 -4.33
C GLY A 28 0.80 -3.97 -5.86
N CYS A 29 1.06 -2.93 -6.66
CA CYS A 29 1.11 -3.04 -8.11
C CYS A 29 2.56 -3.12 -8.62
N PRO A 30 2.93 -4.14 -9.43
CA PRO A 30 4.30 -4.27 -9.91
C PRO A 30 4.69 -3.24 -10.98
N VAL A 31 3.72 -2.68 -11.69
CA VAL A 31 3.94 -1.81 -12.86
C VAL A 31 3.20 -0.49 -12.73
N THR A 32 3.76 0.56 -13.33
CA THR A 32 3.11 1.86 -13.43
C THR A 32 2.19 1.90 -14.65
N ILE A 33 0.97 2.43 -14.44
CA ILE A 33 -0.04 2.63 -15.50
C ILE A 33 -0.28 4.12 -15.63
N GLY A 34 -0.25 4.67 -16.83
CA GLY A 34 -0.47 6.09 -17.08
C GLY A 34 -1.44 6.35 -18.23
N LYS A 35 -1.98 7.57 -18.29
CA LYS A 35 -2.70 8.06 -19.49
C LYS A 35 -1.80 8.12 -20.72
N SER A 36 -0.48 8.22 -20.51
CA SER A 36 0.52 8.18 -21.57
C SER A 36 1.53 7.06 -21.32
N THR A 37 2.32 6.72 -22.35
CA THR A 37 3.36 5.68 -22.28
C THR A 37 4.60 6.13 -21.48
N HIS A 38 4.66 7.38 -21.08
CA HIS A 38 5.76 7.93 -20.29
C HIS A 38 5.23 8.81 -19.15
N PHE A 39 5.95 8.79 -18.05
CA PHE A 39 5.72 9.61 -16.86
C PHE A 39 7.04 10.20 -16.40
N ASP A 40 7.12 11.53 -16.34
CA ASP A 40 8.30 12.25 -15.87
C ASP A 40 8.20 12.45 -14.35
N PHE A 41 9.17 11.93 -13.62
CA PHE A 41 9.20 12.00 -12.17
C PHE A 41 10.63 12.10 -11.65
N MET A 42 10.89 13.00 -10.70
CA MET A 42 12.20 13.19 -10.08
C MET A 42 13.34 13.36 -11.10
N GLY A 43 13.08 14.08 -12.20
CA GLY A 43 14.06 14.39 -13.24
C GLY A 43 14.38 13.23 -14.20
N GLN A 44 13.61 12.15 -14.16
CA GLN A 44 13.73 11.01 -15.09
C GLN A 44 12.40 10.76 -15.79
N SER A 45 12.46 10.20 -17.01
CA SER A 45 11.29 9.75 -17.75
C SER A 45 11.16 8.24 -17.66
N TYR A 46 10.04 7.78 -17.12
CA TYR A 46 9.74 6.37 -16.91
C TYR A 46 8.75 5.87 -17.94
N GLN A 47 8.99 4.67 -18.47
CA GLN A 47 8.03 4.01 -19.32
C GLN A 47 6.86 3.49 -18.48
N CYS A 48 5.63 3.79 -18.93
CA CYS A 48 4.38 3.34 -18.32
C CYS A 48 3.63 2.40 -19.26
N MET A 49 2.88 1.48 -18.68
CA MET A 49 1.84 0.77 -19.40
C MET A 49 0.61 1.69 -19.54
N THR A 50 -0.16 1.54 -20.59
CA THR A 50 -1.45 2.23 -20.75
C THR A 50 -2.61 1.42 -20.18
N GLU A 51 -2.38 0.12 -19.96
CA GLU A 51 -3.33 -0.80 -19.35
C GLU A 51 -2.62 -1.94 -18.61
N PHE A 52 -3.28 -2.52 -17.61
CA PHE A 52 -2.86 -3.73 -16.91
C PHE A 52 -4.10 -4.58 -16.58
N GLY A 53 -4.05 -5.88 -16.90
CA GLY A 53 -5.21 -6.74 -16.72
C GLY A 53 -6.45 -6.32 -17.53
N GLY A 54 -6.24 -5.63 -18.68
CA GLY A 54 -7.31 -5.13 -19.54
C GLY A 54 -8.01 -3.87 -18.99
N LYS A 55 -7.40 -3.16 -18.05
CA LYS A 55 -7.91 -1.91 -17.50
C LYS A 55 -6.85 -0.82 -17.59
N GLY A 56 -7.24 0.34 -18.10
CA GLY A 56 -6.44 1.56 -18.12
C GLY A 56 -6.83 2.51 -16.99
N ILE A 57 -6.22 3.68 -17.00
CA ILE A 57 -6.44 4.70 -15.95
C ILE A 57 -7.91 5.14 -15.86
N ALA A 58 -8.61 5.25 -17.00
CA ALA A 58 -10.02 5.68 -17.01
C ALA A 58 -10.92 4.69 -16.25
N GLU A 59 -10.72 3.38 -16.47
CA GLU A 59 -11.48 2.33 -15.77
C GLU A 59 -11.13 2.29 -14.28
N ILE A 60 -9.85 2.43 -13.92
CA ILE A 60 -9.40 2.47 -12.52
C ILE A 60 -9.99 3.69 -11.82
N SER A 61 -9.91 4.88 -12.44
CA SER A 61 -10.52 6.11 -11.91
C SER A 61 -12.02 5.97 -11.69
N ALA A 62 -12.73 5.36 -12.65
CA ALA A 62 -14.16 5.12 -12.54
C ALA A 62 -14.53 4.17 -11.38
N MET A 63 -13.74 3.10 -11.16
CA MET A 63 -13.95 2.18 -10.04
C MET A 63 -13.65 2.84 -8.69
N MET A 64 -12.61 3.66 -8.63
CA MET A 64 -12.23 4.40 -7.42
C MET A 64 -13.17 5.57 -7.11
N GLY A 65 -13.87 6.11 -8.13
CA GLY A 65 -14.69 7.33 -7.99
C GLY A 65 -13.84 8.61 -7.86
N TYR A 66 -12.59 8.58 -8.32
CA TYR A 66 -11.67 9.72 -8.29
C TYR A 66 -10.75 9.69 -9.51
N ASP A 67 -10.64 10.85 -10.18
CA ASP A 67 -9.79 10.96 -11.37
C ASP A 67 -8.31 10.97 -10.98
N ILE A 68 -7.56 9.99 -11.49
CA ILE A 68 -6.10 9.93 -11.45
C ILE A 68 -5.53 9.95 -12.86
N ASP A 69 -4.27 10.36 -12.99
CA ASP A 69 -3.54 10.39 -14.25
C ASP A 69 -2.50 9.29 -14.35
N VAL A 70 -1.95 8.91 -13.19
CA VAL A 70 -0.93 7.88 -13.05
C VAL A 70 -1.24 7.00 -11.84
N PHE A 71 -1.14 5.71 -12.04
CA PHE A 71 -1.13 4.69 -11.00
C PHE A 71 0.31 4.19 -10.88
N MET A 72 1.06 4.76 -9.93
CA MET A 72 2.49 4.52 -9.77
C MET A 72 2.74 3.21 -9.05
N GLY A 73 3.36 2.25 -9.74
CA GLY A 73 3.71 0.94 -9.22
C GLY A 73 5.18 0.77 -8.84
N MET A 74 5.52 -0.44 -8.40
CA MET A 74 6.82 -0.77 -7.83
C MET A 74 8.00 -0.56 -8.77
N ASN A 75 7.83 -0.66 -10.09
CA ASN A 75 8.90 -0.39 -11.06
C ASN A 75 9.47 1.04 -10.97
N ILE A 76 8.71 1.99 -10.42
CA ILE A 76 9.17 3.34 -10.10
C ILE A 76 9.44 3.49 -8.61
N ILE A 77 8.49 3.07 -7.77
CA ILE A 77 8.53 3.23 -6.30
C ILE A 77 9.86 2.71 -5.72
N GLU A 78 10.31 1.52 -6.12
CA GLU A 78 11.50 0.87 -5.53
C GLU A 78 12.83 1.57 -5.82
N GLN A 79 12.84 2.60 -6.67
CA GLN A 79 14.05 3.36 -6.99
C GLN A 79 14.36 4.43 -5.95
N PHE A 80 13.40 4.69 -5.03
CA PHE A 80 13.48 5.77 -4.04
C PHE A 80 13.47 5.25 -2.60
N HIS A 81 14.01 6.07 -1.72
CA HIS A 81 13.66 6.05 -0.31
C HIS A 81 12.39 6.89 -0.16
N ILE A 82 11.37 6.36 0.50
CA ILE A 82 10.06 7.01 0.56
C ILE A 82 9.64 7.14 2.02
N GLU A 83 9.45 8.37 2.47
CA GLU A 83 8.84 8.66 3.75
C GLU A 83 7.40 9.10 3.53
N THR A 84 6.47 8.49 4.29
CA THR A 84 5.05 8.84 4.27
C THR A 84 4.60 9.23 5.67
N ASP A 85 3.98 10.40 5.79
CA ASP A 85 3.36 10.88 7.02
C ASP A 85 1.92 11.30 6.72
N TYR A 86 0.97 10.46 7.13
CA TYR A 86 -0.45 10.72 6.90
C TYR A 86 -1.01 11.80 7.82
N GLN A 87 -0.37 12.09 8.96
CA GLN A 87 -0.81 13.14 9.89
C GLN A 87 -0.46 14.52 9.34
N SER A 88 0.76 14.71 8.89
CA SER A 88 1.20 15.96 8.23
C SER A 88 0.72 16.04 6.78
N LYS A 89 0.17 14.93 6.24
CA LYS A 89 -0.22 14.79 4.84
C LYS A 89 0.94 15.06 3.88
N GLU A 90 2.07 14.42 4.14
CA GLU A 90 3.26 14.59 3.31
C GLU A 90 3.83 13.23 2.88
N ILE A 91 4.27 13.16 1.62
CA ILE A 91 5.10 12.08 1.09
C ILE A 91 6.39 12.66 0.52
N THR A 92 7.51 12.09 0.92
CA THR A 92 8.84 12.49 0.45
C THR A 92 9.49 11.37 -0.31
N PHE A 93 9.95 11.66 -1.53
CA PHE A 93 10.78 10.77 -2.34
C PHE A 93 12.21 11.26 -2.35
N SER A 94 13.17 10.35 -2.18
CA SER A 94 14.59 10.67 -2.21
C SER A 94 15.40 9.61 -2.95
N THR A 95 16.38 10.06 -3.75
CA THR A 95 17.39 9.17 -4.35
C THR A 95 18.52 8.83 -3.36
N GLU A 96 18.61 9.57 -2.26
CA GLU A 96 19.58 9.42 -1.18
C GLU A 96 18.87 9.00 0.11
N GLU A 97 19.60 8.49 1.09
CA GLU A 97 19.04 8.11 2.38
C GLU A 97 18.36 9.31 3.07
N ILE A 98 17.18 9.07 3.63
CA ILE A 98 16.45 10.04 4.44
C ILE A 98 16.85 9.82 5.90
N PRO A 99 17.33 10.84 6.61
CA PRO A 99 17.52 10.74 8.06
C PRO A 99 16.17 10.48 8.74
N PHE A 100 16.07 9.38 9.49
CA PHE A 100 14.81 8.95 10.08
C PHE A 100 15.05 8.40 11.49
N ASP A 101 14.48 9.06 12.50
CA ASP A 101 14.57 8.64 13.90
C ASP A 101 13.49 7.59 14.18
N SER A 102 13.81 6.34 13.84
CA SER A 102 12.88 5.22 13.97
C SER A 102 12.81 4.67 15.38
N ILE A 103 11.60 4.34 15.83
CA ILE A 103 11.37 3.52 17.03
C ILE A 103 11.50 2.03 16.73
N CYS A 104 11.41 1.65 15.47
CA CYS A 104 11.38 0.28 15.00
C CYS A 104 11.80 0.21 13.54
N SER A 105 12.55 -0.83 13.18
CA SER A 105 12.86 -1.17 11.79
C SER A 105 12.73 -2.66 11.58
N ILE A 106 12.00 -3.06 10.54
CA ILE A 106 11.73 -4.45 10.18
C ILE A 106 12.14 -4.73 8.73
N PRO A 107 12.49 -5.96 8.39
CA PRO A 107 12.79 -6.33 7.00
C PRO A 107 11.57 -6.20 6.09
N ILE A 108 11.78 -5.64 4.91
CA ILE A 108 10.88 -5.84 3.76
C ILE A 108 11.26 -7.18 3.13
N ILE A 109 10.28 -8.06 3.01
CA ILE A 109 10.43 -9.39 2.42
C ILE A 109 9.94 -9.33 0.99
N ARG A 110 10.80 -9.73 0.04
CA ARG A 110 10.40 -9.84 -1.37
C ARG A 110 9.81 -11.20 -1.63
N GLY A 111 8.58 -11.22 -2.11
CA GLY A 111 7.93 -12.44 -2.58
C GLY A 111 8.50 -12.94 -3.92
N ARG A 112 8.08 -14.14 -4.33
CA ARG A 112 8.60 -14.79 -5.55
C ARG A 112 8.20 -14.08 -6.85
N MET A 113 7.09 -13.35 -6.84
CA MET A 113 6.59 -12.58 -7.98
C MET A 113 6.84 -11.08 -7.81
N GLY A 114 7.68 -10.68 -6.84
CA GLY A 114 8.03 -9.29 -6.58
C GLY A 114 7.15 -8.59 -5.55
N GLU A 115 6.26 -9.32 -4.88
CA GLU A 115 5.43 -8.76 -3.80
C GLU A 115 6.31 -8.16 -2.72
N VAL A 116 5.92 -7.00 -2.24
CA VAL A 116 6.53 -6.34 -1.08
C VAL A 116 5.75 -6.78 0.15
N CYS A 117 6.41 -7.44 1.09
CA CYS A 117 5.75 -7.97 2.29
C CYS A 117 6.50 -7.55 3.55
N ILE A 118 5.77 -7.55 4.66
CA ILE A 118 6.30 -7.39 6.02
C ILE A 118 5.68 -8.44 6.94
N ASP A 119 6.35 -8.75 8.02
CA ASP A 119 5.82 -9.60 9.07
C ASP A 119 5.19 -8.72 10.17
N LEU A 120 3.94 -9.04 10.53
CA LEU A 120 3.21 -8.43 11.65
C LEU A 120 2.68 -9.54 12.57
N THR A 121 2.48 -9.22 13.84
CA THR A 121 1.79 -10.11 14.76
C THR A 121 0.31 -9.77 14.81
N VAL A 122 -0.54 -10.74 14.51
CA VAL A 122 -2.02 -10.65 14.64
C VAL A 122 -2.50 -11.85 15.45
N LYS A 123 -3.31 -11.62 16.47
CA LYS A 123 -3.76 -12.69 17.40
C LYS A 123 -2.62 -13.55 17.97
N GLY A 124 -1.47 -12.93 18.27
CA GLY A 124 -0.30 -13.62 18.80
C GLY A 124 0.47 -14.49 17.79
N GLN A 125 0.12 -14.46 16.52
CA GLN A 125 0.79 -15.18 15.44
C GLN A 125 1.55 -14.19 14.55
N ASN A 126 2.83 -14.48 14.28
CA ASN A 126 3.61 -13.72 13.31
C ASN A 126 3.22 -14.16 11.90
N ILE A 127 2.69 -13.25 11.10
CA ILE A 127 2.17 -13.52 9.75
C ILE A 127 2.74 -12.54 8.75
N LYS A 128 2.92 -13.02 7.54
CA LYS A 128 3.36 -12.20 6.42
C LYS A 128 2.16 -11.56 5.73
N LEU A 129 2.18 -10.23 5.60
CA LEU A 129 1.20 -9.45 4.87
C LEU A 129 1.88 -8.69 3.74
N ALA A 130 1.21 -8.56 2.60
CA ALA A 130 1.65 -7.66 1.55
C ALA A 130 1.56 -6.21 2.05
N LEU A 131 2.60 -5.40 1.83
CA LEU A 131 2.59 -3.97 2.10
C LEU A 131 1.99 -3.25 0.88
N ASP A 132 0.82 -2.67 1.06
CA ASP A 132 0.01 -2.16 -0.05
C ASP A 132 -0.49 -0.74 0.24
N THR A 133 0.22 0.27 -0.28
CA THR A 133 -0.19 1.68 -0.14
C THR A 133 -1.44 2.02 -0.94
N GLY A 134 -1.82 1.18 -1.92
CA GLY A 134 -3.06 1.31 -2.68
C GLY A 134 -4.27 0.73 -1.96
N ALA A 135 -4.08 -0.08 -0.90
CA ALA A 135 -5.17 -0.71 -0.15
C ALA A 135 -5.76 0.25 0.89
N ARG A 136 -6.95 0.79 0.63
CA ARG A 136 -7.72 1.58 1.60
C ARG A 136 -8.29 0.74 2.74
N ILE A 137 -8.50 -0.54 2.50
CA ILE A 137 -8.90 -1.56 3.47
C ILE A 137 -7.75 -2.55 3.57
N SER A 138 -7.26 -2.77 4.79
CA SER A 138 -6.34 -3.89 5.05
C SER A 138 -7.10 -5.21 4.96
N TYR A 139 -6.48 -6.27 4.47
CA TYR A 139 -7.13 -7.57 4.27
C TYR A 139 -6.44 -8.68 5.02
N ILE A 140 -7.21 -9.67 5.48
CA ILE A 140 -6.66 -10.84 6.16
C ILE A 140 -7.36 -12.14 5.71
N ASP A 141 -6.63 -13.27 5.77
CA ASP A 141 -7.17 -14.61 5.49
C ASP A 141 -8.29 -14.96 6.49
N GLU A 142 -9.33 -15.63 6.01
CA GLU A 142 -10.50 -15.97 6.83
C GLU A 142 -10.18 -16.79 8.09
N SER A 143 -9.05 -17.51 8.11
CA SER A 143 -8.65 -18.27 9.30
C SER A 143 -8.42 -17.38 10.53
N PHE A 144 -8.11 -16.09 10.33
CA PHE A 144 -7.93 -15.11 11.40
C PHE A 144 -9.23 -14.43 11.82
N THR A 145 -10.27 -14.46 10.98
CA THR A 145 -11.57 -13.83 11.28
C THR A 145 -12.54 -14.73 12.03
N ASN A 146 -12.21 -16.03 12.17
CA ASN A 146 -13.06 -16.98 12.89
C ASN A 146 -13.25 -16.57 14.36
N GLY A 147 -14.52 -16.43 14.75
CA GLY A 147 -14.92 -16.01 16.09
C GLY A 147 -14.93 -14.50 16.33
N GLU A 148 -14.49 -13.71 15.37
CA GLU A 148 -14.54 -12.25 15.46
C GLU A 148 -15.90 -11.70 14.99
N PRO A 149 -16.44 -10.69 15.69
CA PRO A 149 -17.66 -10.03 15.27
C PRO A 149 -17.39 -9.17 14.03
N VAL A 150 -18.34 -9.22 13.09
CA VAL A 150 -18.36 -8.25 11.97
C VAL A 150 -18.81 -6.90 12.52
N VAL A 151 -18.00 -5.87 12.35
CA VAL A 151 -18.33 -4.51 12.82
C VAL A 151 -19.13 -3.72 11.78
N GLU A 152 -18.86 -3.96 10.50
CA GLU A 152 -19.57 -3.35 9.37
C GLU A 152 -19.29 -4.14 8.08
N THR A 153 -19.92 -3.74 6.98
CA THR A 153 -19.59 -4.20 5.62
C THR A 153 -19.21 -2.98 4.81
N ARG A 154 -18.10 -3.06 4.07
CA ARG A 154 -17.62 -2.01 3.17
C ARG A 154 -17.55 -2.51 1.74
N ASP A 155 -17.87 -1.62 0.82
CA ASP A 155 -17.60 -1.82 -0.59
C ASP A 155 -16.15 -1.48 -0.89
N ASP A 156 -15.54 -2.24 -1.78
CA ASP A 156 -14.19 -2.00 -2.25
C ASP A 156 -14.07 -2.45 -3.71
N PHE A 157 -12.92 -2.15 -4.32
CA PHE A 157 -12.62 -2.61 -5.66
C PHE A 157 -11.19 -3.13 -5.74
N ASN A 158 -10.98 -4.02 -6.69
CA ASN A 158 -9.65 -4.42 -7.10
C ASN A 158 -9.60 -4.41 -8.63
N PRO A 159 -8.55 -3.83 -9.27
CA PRO A 159 -8.48 -3.74 -10.72
C PRO A 159 -8.65 -5.08 -11.45
N MET A 160 -8.26 -6.20 -10.83
CA MET A 160 -8.35 -7.54 -11.45
C MET A 160 -9.73 -8.18 -11.32
N ILE A 161 -10.45 -7.95 -10.21
CA ILE A 161 -11.72 -8.64 -9.91
C ILE A 161 -12.94 -7.72 -9.98
N GLY A 162 -12.75 -6.39 -10.04
CA GLY A 162 -13.84 -5.40 -10.03
C GLY A 162 -14.32 -5.06 -8.63
N ASN A 163 -15.56 -4.52 -8.54
CA ASN A 163 -16.17 -4.12 -7.28
C ASN A 163 -16.67 -5.33 -6.49
N PHE A 164 -16.52 -5.27 -5.18
CA PHE A 164 -17.01 -6.28 -4.25
C PHE A 164 -17.30 -5.66 -2.87
N SER A 165 -18.02 -6.39 -2.02
CA SER A 165 -18.24 -6.00 -0.63
C SER A 165 -17.54 -6.98 0.30
N THR A 166 -16.99 -6.49 1.41
CA THR A 166 -16.28 -7.31 2.39
C THR A 166 -16.75 -6.98 3.80
N PRO A 167 -16.95 -8.00 4.66
CA PRO A 167 -17.15 -7.77 6.09
C PRO A 167 -15.85 -7.26 6.72
N ILE A 168 -15.98 -6.32 7.65
CA ILE A 168 -14.87 -5.70 8.37
C ILE A 168 -14.81 -6.24 9.79
N TYR A 169 -13.61 -6.55 10.24
CA TYR A 169 -13.28 -7.04 11.56
C TYR A 169 -12.27 -6.10 12.21
N SER A 170 -12.61 -5.54 13.36
CA SER A 170 -11.67 -4.68 14.11
C SER A 170 -10.78 -5.57 14.98
N MET A 171 -9.49 -5.51 14.75
CA MET A 171 -8.47 -6.31 15.41
C MET A 171 -7.29 -5.46 15.82
N GLU A 172 -6.41 -6.00 16.64
CA GLU A 172 -5.09 -5.42 16.91
C GLU A 172 -4.02 -6.16 16.11
N ALA A 173 -3.12 -5.39 15.53
CA ALA A 173 -1.86 -5.87 15.01
C ALA A 173 -0.70 -5.28 15.82
N SER A 174 0.44 -5.93 15.81
CA SER A 174 1.64 -5.35 16.42
C SER A 174 2.89 -5.57 15.57
N VAL A 175 3.82 -4.63 15.71
CA VAL A 175 5.13 -4.62 15.09
C VAL A 175 6.13 -4.04 16.08
N CYS A 176 7.27 -4.71 16.34
CA CYS A 176 8.26 -4.28 17.35
C CYS A 176 7.62 -3.86 18.69
N GLU A 177 6.68 -4.64 19.18
CA GLU A 177 5.93 -4.36 20.43
C GLU A 177 4.97 -3.15 20.37
N GLN A 178 4.93 -2.41 19.26
CA GLN A 178 3.94 -1.35 19.03
C GLN A 178 2.63 -1.98 18.58
N ILE A 179 1.57 -1.78 19.37
CA ILE A 179 0.21 -2.28 19.08
C ILE A 179 -0.57 -1.15 18.41
N PHE A 180 -1.28 -1.48 17.34
CA PHE A 180 -2.16 -0.55 16.65
C PHE A 180 -3.44 -1.22 16.16
N PRO A 181 -4.56 -0.49 16.08
CA PRO A 181 -5.82 -1.03 15.59
C PRO A 181 -5.79 -1.18 14.07
N VAL A 182 -6.38 -2.26 13.57
CA VAL A 182 -6.54 -2.52 12.13
C VAL A 182 -7.96 -2.98 11.86
N ASN A 183 -8.59 -2.39 10.86
CA ASN A 183 -9.90 -2.79 10.36
C ASN A 183 -9.71 -3.71 9.14
N PHE A 184 -9.59 -5.00 9.40
CA PHE A 184 -9.38 -5.98 8.34
C PHE A 184 -10.66 -6.35 7.61
N GLY A 185 -10.63 -6.21 6.28
CA GLY A 185 -11.57 -6.90 5.41
C GLY A 185 -11.19 -8.37 5.24
N LYS A 186 -12.17 -9.22 4.95
CA LYS A 186 -11.91 -10.60 4.55
C LYS A 186 -11.44 -10.64 3.10
N LEU A 187 -10.30 -11.26 2.84
CA LEU A 187 -9.80 -11.45 1.48
C LEU A 187 -10.82 -12.20 0.61
N PRO A 188 -11.17 -11.68 -0.59
CA PRO A 188 -11.93 -12.44 -1.56
C PRO A 188 -11.22 -13.78 -1.89
N PRO A 189 -11.96 -14.90 -1.99
CA PRO A 189 -11.35 -16.23 -2.19
C PRO A 189 -10.42 -16.33 -3.41
N VAL A 190 -10.72 -15.59 -4.47
CA VAL A 190 -9.90 -15.55 -5.69
C VAL A 190 -8.51 -14.94 -5.44
N MET A 191 -8.38 -14.05 -4.46
CA MET A 191 -7.10 -13.46 -4.04
C MET A 191 -6.45 -14.26 -2.90
N ALA A 192 -7.26 -14.77 -1.96
CA ALA A 192 -6.77 -15.46 -0.77
C ALA A 192 -5.95 -16.72 -1.11
N MET A 193 -6.42 -17.53 -2.05
CA MET A 193 -5.76 -18.80 -2.38
C MET A 193 -4.35 -18.60 -2.96
N PRO A 194 -4.12 -17.77 -4.00
CA PRO A 194 -2.79 -17.50 -4.52
C PRO A 194 -1.84 -16.92 -3.45
N LEU A 195 -2.29 -15.96 -2.66
CA LEU A 195 -1.48 -15.35 -1.61
C LEU A 195 -1.09 -16.38 -0.54
N LYS A 196 -2.03 -17.22 -0.12
CA LYS A 196 -1.78 -18.28 0.87
C LYS A 196 -0.78 -19.32 0.39
N MET A 197 -0.79 -19.68 -0.90
CA MET A 197 0.21 -20.57 -1.49
C MET A 197 1.63 -19.97 -1.46
N MET A 198 1.73 -18.65 -1.40
CA MET A 198 3.00 -17.91 -1.23
C MET A 198 3.35 -17.64 0.23
N GLY A 199 2.51 -18.11 1.19
CA GLY A 199 2.66 -17.84 2.62
C GLY A 199 2.32 -16.41 3.02
N ILE A 200 1.52 -15.70 2.21
CA ILE A 200 1.03 -14.35 2.46
C ILE A 200 -0.42 -14.47 2.92
N TYR A 201 -0.73 -13.91 4.10
CA TYR A 201 -2.04 -14.08 4.74
C TYR A 201 -2.95 -12.87 4.59
N GLY A 202 -2.57 -11.89 3.79
CA GLY A 202 -3.37 -10.69 3.56
C GLY A 202 -2.54 -9.53 3.03
N ALA A 203 -3.10 -8.34 3.16
CA ALA A 203 -2.43 -7.07 2.84
C ALA A 203 -2.64 -6.08 3.98
N ILE A 204 -1.63 -5.30 4.26
CA ILE A 204 -1.68 -4.17 5.19
C ILE A 204 -1.50 -2.87 4.42
N GLY A 205 -2.45 -1.97 4.54
CA GLY A 205 -2.49 -0.71 3.82
C GLY A 205 -2.71 0.47 4.75
N PHE A 206 -3.78 1.22 4.51
CA PHE A 206 -4.10 2.47 5.19
C PHE A 206 -3.86 2.44 6.71
N ASP A 207 -4.27 1.35 7.40
CA ASP A 207 -4.18 1.31 8.87
C ASP A 207 -2.75 1.45 9.39
N LEU A 208 -1.74 0.85 8.72
CA LEU A 208 -0.34 0.97 9.12
C LEU A 208 0.17 2.40 8.92
N PHE A 209 -0.09 2.98 7.76
CA PHE A 209 0.36 4.33 7.41
C PHE A 209 -0.37 5.42 8.20
N ASN A 210 -1.59 5.13 8.65
CA ASN A 210 -2.33 6.01 9.55
C ASN A 210 -1.83 5.92 11.00
N ALA A 211 -1.30 4.77 11.41
CA ALA A 211 -0.76 4.56 12.76
C ALA A 211 0.66 5.12 12.94
N PHE A 212 1.46 5.13 11.88
CA PHE A 212 2.88 5.49 11.93
C PHE A 212 3.29 6.39 10.77
N THR A 213 4.30 7.23 10.99
CA THR A 213 5.13 7.75 9.90
C THR A 213 6.04 6.61 9.45
N VAL A 214 6.08 6.34 8.15
CA VAL A 214 6.73 5.15 7.58
C VAL A 214 7.83 5.56 6.61
N LEU A 215 9.05 5.05 6.81
CA LEU A 215 10.12 5.11 5.82
C LEU A 215 10.29 3.75 5.15
N MET A 216 10.09 3.69 3.84
CA MET A 216 10.34 2.52 3.00
C MET A 216 11.70 2.69 2.30
N ASP A 217 12.66 1.86 2.66
CA ASP A 217 13.98 1.77 2.03
C ASP A 217 14.09 0.45 1.25
N PHE A 218 13.70 0.48 -0.01
CA PHE A 218 13.70 -0.70 -0.86
C PHE A 218 15.12 -1.15 -1.26
N LYS A 219 16.13 -0.27 -1.19
CA LYS A 219 17.53 -0.62 -1.47
C LYS A 219 18.13 -1.46 -0.35
N LYS A 220 17.76 -1.16 0.89
CA LYS A 220 18.16 -1.94 2.08
C LYS A 220 17.16 -3.03 2.43
N ASN A 221 16.01 -3.08 1.76
CA ASN A 221 14.85 -3.89 2.11
C ASN A 221 14.46 -3.72 3.58
N MET A 222 14.26 -2.48 4.01
CA MET A 222 13.90 -2.11 5.37
C MET A 222 12.68 -1.19 5.37
N LEU A 223 11.77 -1.46 6.29
CA LEU A 223 10.68 -0.58 6.67
C LEU A 223 10.99 -0.05 8.06
N SER A 224 11.02 1.27 8.21
CA SER A 224 11.24 1.93 9.50
C SER A 224 10.01 2.71 9.91
N LEU A 225 9.68 2.67 11.19
CA LEU A 225 8.46 3.26 11.75
C LEU A 225 8.82 4.31 12.80
N LYS A 226 8.02 5.38 12.86
CA LYS A 226 8.04 6.42 13.88
C LYS A 226 6.62 6.64 14.37
N CYS A 227 6.42 6.82 15.68
CA CYS A 227 5.11 7.20 16.19
C CYS A 227 4.68 8.55 15.63
N ASN A 228 3.42 8.65 15.27
CA ASN A 228 2.80 9.92 14.96
C ASN A 228 2.78 10.79 16.24
N THR A 229 3.25 12.00 16.14
CA THR A 229 3.34 12.97 17.27
C THR A 229 2.12 13.87 17.29
#